data_893e4c93a731db54aed7512cdc476d0a
#
_entry.id   893e4c93a731db54aed7512cdc476d0a
#
_cell.length_a   1.000
_cell.length_b   1.000
_cell.length_c   1.000
_cell.angle_alpha   90.00
_cell.angle_beta   90.00
_cell.angle_gamma   90.00
#
_symmetry.space_group_name_H-M   'P 1'
#
loop_
_entity.id
_entity.type
_entity.pdbx_description
1 polymer ?
#
loop_
_entity_poly.entity_id
_entity_poly.type
_entity_poly.pdbx_seq_one_letter_code
_entity_poly.pdbx_strand_id
1 'polypeptide(L)'
;MEPTQEQIKALVAKLNEATLKEVITIETREVESLALTDSKFGGYPYVPKDGRIPRDSEGNPFFMVAQINCEQLPENSIYPKKGLLQFWIIDGDDLFGLDLQNPCSNAGKRILYFPKPTDGLSLDEVKLQYVLTEEYTPMTPYKELALTFTKREEGITLSDVNFDRFFTDMWNETFSDKIETIWDLPQETRELLGELLPEGAEHRIGGYPYFTQQDPREEDSPFTELLLQMDSDGDHIMWGTMGVANFFINKKDLQNCNFEEVLYNWDC
;
A
#
# COMPACT_ATOMS: atom_id res chain seq x y z
N MET A 1 16.06 37.18 0.67
CA MET A 1 15.05 37.53 -0.38
C MET A 1 14.22 36.28 -0.60
N GLU A 2 12.95 36.39 -0.37
CA GLU A 2 12.04 35.23 -0.54
C GLU A 2 12.13 34.70 -1.97
N PRO A 3 12.14 33.35 -2.14
CA PRO A 3 12.15 32.74 -3.46
C PRO A 3 10.88 33.07 -4.25
N THR A 4 11.03 33.25 -5.55
CA THR A 4 9.90 33.44 -6.45
C THR A 4 9.20 32.08 -6.68
N GLN A 5 7.93 32.11 -7.09
CA GLN A 5 7.19 30.87 -7.45
C GLN A 5 7.91 30.04 -8.52
N GLU A 6 8.54 30.67 -9.51
CA GLU A 6 9.31 29.97 -10.56
C GLU A 6 10.55 29.27 -9.99
N GLN A 7 11.20 29.87 -8.99
CA GLN A 7 12.32 29.20 -8.31
C GLN A 7 11.86 28.00 -7.47
N ILE A 8 10.70 28.11 -6.81
CA ILE A 8 10.09 26.99 -6.07
C ILE A 8 9.70 25.88 -7.02
N LYS A 9 9.04 26.17 -8.14
CA LYS A 9 8.72 25.18 -9.18
C LYS A 9 9.96 24.46 -9.71
N ALA A 10 11.04 25.20 -9.96
CA ALA A 10 12.29 24.61 -10.39
C ALA A 10 12.93 23.71 -9.32
N LEU A 11 12.81 24.08 -8.04
CA LEU A 11 13.28 23.25 -6.92
C LEU A 11 12.47 21.94 -6.83
N VAL A 12 11.14 22.03 -6.88
CA VAL A 12 10.25 20.85 -6.83
C VAL A 12 10.49 19.91 -8.02
N ALA A 13 10.68 20.46 -9.22
CA ALA A 13 11.02 19.63 -10.39
C ALA A 13 12.33 18.86 -10.17
N LYS A 14 13.32 19.50 -9.56
CA LYS A 14 14.61 18.88 -9.22
C LYS A 14 14.48 17.84 -8.12
N LEU A 15 13.62 18.09 -7.12
CA LEU A 15 13.32 17.14 -6.06
C LEU A 15 12.63 15.91 -6.64
N ASN A 16 11.61 16.10 -7.47
CA ASN A 16 10.90 14.99 -8.14
C ASN A 16 11.88 14.14 -8.96
N GLU A 17 12.75 14.74 -9.76
CA GLU A 17 13.76 14.02 -10.54
C GLU A 17 14.74 13.24 -9.65
N ALA A 18 15.18 13.82 -8.54
CA ALA A 18 16.12 13.19 -7.61
C ALA A 18 15.53 12.07 -6.79
N THR A 19 14.20 12.03 -6.64
CA THR A 19 13.48 11.07 -5.79
C THR A 19 12.61 10.10 -6.59
N LEU A 20 12.77 10.00 -7.91
CA LEU A 20 11.98 9.12 -8.75
C LEU A 20 12.00 7.66 -8.26
N LYS A 21 10.82 7.10 -8.08
CA LYS A 21 10.59 5.68 -7.83
C LYS A 21 9.57 5.12 -8.81
N GLU A 22 9.74 3.85 -9.16
CA GLU A 22 8.74 3.11 -9.91
C GLU A 22 7.49 2.91 -9.05
N VAL A 23 6.31 3.17 -9.63
CA VAL A 23 5.01 2.94 -9.02
C VAL A 23 4.09 2.23 -10.02
N ILE A 24 3.30 1.29 -9.53
CA ILE A 24 2.24 0.62 -10.27
C ILE A 24 0.92 1.05 -9.63
N THR A 25 0.17 1.87 -10.33
CA THR A 25 -1.17 2.28 -9.91
C THR A 25 -2.17 1.18 -10.23
N ILE A 26 -3.20 1.08 -9.41
CA ILE A 26 -4.22 0.04 -9.49
C ILE A 26 -5.58 0.71 -9.64
N GLU A 27 -6.29 0.38 -10.70
CA GLU A 27 -7.69 0.73 -10.89
C GLU A 27 -8.57 -0.50 -10.64
N THR A 28 -9.69 -0.30 -9.97
CA THR A 28 -10.65 -1.35 -9.65
C THR A 28 -11.87 -1.27 -10.57
N ARG A 29 -12.46 -2.43 -10.85
CA ARG A 29 -13.79 -2.49 -11.47
C ARG A 29 -14.56 -3.71 -11.00
N GLU A 30 -15.87 -3.56 -10.89
CA GLU A 30 -16.75 -4.68 -10.64
C GLU A 30 -16.79 -5.66 -11.81
N VAL A 31 -16.87 -6.95 -11.47
CA VAL A 31 -17.00 -8.06 -12.42
C VAL A 31 -17.95 -9.11 -11.88
N GLU A 32 -18.50 -9.95 -12.75
CA GLU A 32 -19.37 -11.06 -12.33
C GLU A 32 -18.58 -12.18 -11.64
N SER A 33 -17.39 -12.48 -12.13
CA SER A 33 -16.51 -13.49 -11.54
C SER A 33 -15.07 -13.36 -12.04
N LEU A 34 -14.13 -13.83 -11.26
CA LEU A 34 -12.70 -13.95 -11.57
C LEU A 34 -12.24 -15.39 -11.37
N ALA A 35 -11.16 -15.77 -12.06
CA ALA A 35 -10.46 -17.00 -11.69
C ALA A 35 -9.88 -16.90 -10.29
N LEU A 36 -9.80 -18.01 -9.57
CA LEU A 36 -9.23 -18.01 -8.21
C LEU A 36 -7.79 -17.50 -8.18
N THR A 37 -7.05 -17.54 -9.29
CA THR A 37 -5.67 -17.08 -9.42
C THR A 37 -5.52 -15.69 -9.98
N ASP A 38 -6.60 -14.98 -10.32
CA ASP A 38 -6.54 -13.62 -10.83
C ASP A 38 -6.20 -12.62 -9.72
N SER A 39 -5.60 -11.50 -10.11
CA SER A 39 -5.43 -10.34 -9.26
C SER A 39 -6.79 -9.74 -8.93
N LYS A 40 -7.03 -9.48 -7.65
CA LYS A 40 -8.31 -8.95 -7.17
C LYS A 40 -8.16 -8.27 -5.82
N PHE A 41 -9.10 -7.37 -5.53
CA PHE A 41 -9.43 -7.00 -4.16
C PHE A 41 -10.67 -7.77 -3.71
N GLY A 42 -10.64 -8.26 -2.48
CA GLY A 42 -11.71 -9.07 -1.89
C GLY A 42 -11.96 -10.41 -2.57
N GLY A 43 -13.19 -10.91 -2.42
CA GLY A 43 -13.65 -12.15 -3.04
C GLY A 43 -13.03 -13.42 -2.46
N TYR A 44 -13.04 -14.47 -3.27
CA TYR A 44 -12.55 -15.80 -2.85
C TYR A 44 -11.06 -15.97 -3.20
N PRO A 45 -10.23 -16.40 -2.22
CA PRO A 45 -8.80 -16.58 -2.41
C PRO A 45 -8.47 -17.82 -3.24
N TYR A 46 -7.29 -17.79 -3.88
CA TYR A 46 -6.61 -19.03 -4.24
C TYR A 46 -6.12 -19.73 -2.97
N VAL A 47 -6.36 -21.03 -2.87
CA VAL A 47 -5.87 -21.90 -1.79
C VAL A 47 -5.27 -23.16 -2.43
N PRO A 48 -3.99 -23.50 -2.15
CA PRO A 48 -3.40 -24.74 -2.63
C PRO A 48 -4.18 -25.97 -2.10
N LYS A 49 -4.14 -27.10 -2.81
CA LYS A 49 -4.85 -28.33 -2.38
C LYS A 49 -4.45 -28.80 -0.97
N ASP A 50 -3.18 -28.66 -0.63
CA ASP A 50 -2.66 -29.00 0.69
C ASP A 50 -2.57 -27.78 1.65
N GLY A 51 -3.07 -26.62 1.19
CA GLY A 51 -3.08 -25.37 1.94
C GLY A 51 -4.34 -25.19 2.76
N ARG A 52 -4.33 -24.12 3.55
CA ARG A 52 -5.48 -23.71 4.36
C ARG A 52 -5.61 -22.20 4.33
N ILE A 53 -6.82 -21.71 4.48
CA ILE A 53 -7.11 -20.30 4.74
C ILE A 53 -6.50 -19.92 6.09
N PRO A 54 -5.79 -18.78 6.19
CA PRO A 54 -5.27 -18.28 7.47
C PRO A 54 -6.40 -18.14 8.49
N ARG A 55 -6.09 -18.47 9.74
CA ARG A 55 -7.03 -18.37 10.85
C ARG A 55 -6.37 -17.70 12.05
N ASP A 56 -7.19 -17.01 12.84
CA ASP A 56 -6.81 -16.47 14.12
C ASP A 56 -6.64 -17.58 15.19
N SER A 57 -6.34 -17.17 16.43
CA SER A 57 -6.20 -18.09 17.57
C SER A 57 -7.49 -18.79 17.98
N GLU A 58 -8.65 -18.25 17.59
CA GLU A 58 -9.98 -18.78 17.88
C GLU A 58 -10.50 -19.72 16.77
N GLY A 59 -9.79 -19.72 15.63
CA GLY A 59 -10.12 -20.54 14.47
C GLY A 59 -10.99 -19.84 13.43
N ASN A 60 -11.23 -18.54 13.56
CA ASN A 60 -11.94 -17.76 12.55
C ASN A 60 -11.04 -17.49 11.34
N PRO A 61 -11.55 -17.50 10.11
CA PRO A 61 -10.74 -17.17 8.93
C PRO A 61 -10.35 -15.68 8.94
N PHE A 62 -9.18 -15.37 8.41
CA PHE A 62 -8.86 -13.99 8.06
C PHE A 62 -9.63 -13.56 6.81
N PHE A 63 -9.83 -12.26 6.68
CA PHE A 63 -10.39 -11.61 5.50
C PHE A 63 -9.27 -11.29 4.49
N MET A 64 -9.40 -11.77 3.25
CA MET A 64 -8.46 -11.44 2.18
C MET A 64 -8.81 -10.07 1.58
N VAL A 65 -7.98 -9.07 1.83
CA VAL A 65 -8.18 -7.74 1.26
C VAL A 65 -7.66 -7.65 -0.18
N ALA A 66 -6.55 -8.34 -0.49
CA ALA A 66 -5.96 -8.30 -1.82
C ALA A 66 -5.28 -9.62 -2.21
N GLN A 67 -5.33 -9.94 -3.49
CA GLN A 67 -4.52 -10.95 -4.13
C GLN A 67 -3.90 -10.38 -5.40
N ILE A 68 -2.59 -10.46 -5.53
CA ILE A 68 -1.85 -9.97 -6.68
C ILE A 68 -1.17 -11.15 -7.39
N ASN A 69 -1.57 -11.41 -8.63
CA ASN A 69 -0.85 -12.31 -9.52
C ASN A 69 0.31 -11.54 -10.16
N CYS A 70 1.53 -11.85 -9.76
CA CYS A 70 2.72 -11.15 -10.22
C CYS A 70 2.92 -11.22 -11.74
N GLU A 71 2.38 -12.24 -12.40
CA GLU A 71 2.46 -12.39 -13.87
C GLU A 71 1.47 -11.47 -14.61
N GLN A 72 0.50 -10.87 -13.91
CA GLN A 72 -0.44 -9.88 -14.46
C GLN A 72 0.06 -8.43 -14.31
N LEU A 73 1.13 -8.23 -13.53
CA LEU A 73 1.74 -6.92 -13.39
C LEU A 73 2.53 -6.53 -14.65
N PRO A 74 2.62 -5.25 -15.00
CA PRO A 74 3.58 -4.78 -15.99
C PRO A 74 5.01 -5.12 -15.57
N GLU A 75 5.94 -5.15 -16.52
CA GLU A 75 7.34 -5.37 -16.17
C GLU A 75 7.81 -4.33 -15.14
N ASN A 76 8.27 -4.81 -13.99
CA ASN A 76 8.59 -3.99 -12.83
C ASN A 76 9.81 -4.53 -12.07
N SER A 77 10.38 -3.68 -11.20
CA SER A 77 11.49 -4.02 -10.31
C SER A 77 11.06 -4.24 -8.86
N ILE A 78 9.77 -4.08 -8.56
CA ILE A 78 9.21 -4.10 -7.20
C ILE A 78 8.86 -5.52 -6.78
N TYR A 79 7.92 -6.14 -7.47
CA TYR A 79 7.41 -7.46 -7.13
C TYR A 79 8.21 -8.60 -7.76
N PRO A 80 8.11 -9.83 -7.21
CA PRO A 80 8.56 -11.04 -7.88
C PRO A 80 7.93 -11.15 -9.28
N LYS A 81 8.66 -11.76 -10.22
CA LYS A 81 8.19 -11.90 -11.62
C LYS A 81 7.04 -12.90 -11.77
N LYS A 82 6.81 -13.76 -10.78
CA LYS A 82 5.83 -14.86 -10.81
C LYS A 82 5.23 -15.09 -9.44
N GLY A 83 4.13 -15.82 -9.43
CA GLY A 83 3.49 -16.26 -8.21
C GLY A 83 2.33 -15.37 -7.77
N LEU A 84 1.68 -15.76 -6.69
CA LEU A 84 0.58 -15.04 -6.07
C LEU A 84 1.01 -14.49 -4.72
N LEU A 85 0.75 -13.22 -4.49
CA LEU A 85 0.89 -12.58 -3.20
C LEU A 85 -0.50 -12.23 -2.66
N GLN A 86 -0.79 -12.64 -1.43
CA GLN A 86 -2.07 -12.42 -0.78
C GLN A 86 -1.89 -11.62 0.49
N PHE A 87 -2.79 -10.66 0.70
CA PHE A 87 -2.86 -9.80 1.87
C PHE A 87 -4.14 -10.10 2.65
N TRP A 88 -3.95 -10.40 3.93
CA TRP A 88 -5.02 -10.83 4.81
C TRP A 88 -5.00 -10.02 6.09
N ILE A 89 -6.18 -9.67 6.59
CA ILE A 89 -6.39 -9.05 7.89
C ILE A 89 -7.35 -9.90 8.71
N ILE A 90 -7.35 -9.72 10.04
CA ILE A 90 -8.31 -10.41 10.90
C ILE A 90 -9.74 -10.00 10.51
N ASP A 91 -10.67 -10.95 10.52
CA ASP A 91 -12.08 -10.71 10.23
C ASP A 91 -12.84 -10.31 11.49
N GLY A 92 -13.75 -9.33 11.40
CA GLY A 92 -14.60 -8.92 12.52
C GLY A 92 -13.92 -8.07 13.59
N ASP A 93 -12.78 -7.45 13.28
CA ASP A 93 -12.04 -6.55 14.18
C ASP A 93 -12.17 -5.09 13.72
N ASP A 94 -12.59 -4.19 14.60
CA ASP A 94 -12.80 -2.76 14.32
C ASP A 94 -11.49 -1.99 14.05
N LEU A 95 -10.33 -2.56 14.40
CA LEU A 95 -9.02 -2.07 14.04
C LEU A 95 -8.49 -2.69 12.73
N PHE A 96 -9.28 -3.51 12.06
CA PHE A 96 -8.87 -4.20 10.82
C PHE A 96 -7.53 -4.92 10.93
N GLY A 97 -7.25 -5.50 12.11
CA GLY A 97 -6.02 -6.24 12.38
C GLY A 97 -4.79 -5.39 12.67
N LEU A 98 -4.92 -4.08 12.85
CA LEU A 98 -3.81 -3.20 13.21
C LEU A 98 -3.41 -3.42 14.67
N ASP A 99 -2.15 -3.76 14.89
CA ASP A 99 -1.52 -3.78 16.23
C ASP A 99 -0.76 -2.47 16.43
N LEU A 100 -1.35 -1.55 17.19
CA LEU A 100 -0.78 -0.22 17.45
C LEU A 100 0.55 -0.26 18.21
N GLN A 101 0.85 -1.36 18.93
CA GLN A 101 2.10 -1.52 19.68
C GLN A 101 3.18 -2.22 18.88
N ASN A 102 2.78 -3.07 17.94
CA ASN A 102 3.68 -3.80 17.06
C ASN A 102 3.09 -3.93 15.64
N PRO A 103 3.20 -2.90 14.79
CA PRO A 103 2.64 -2.91 13.45
C PRO A 103 3.22 -4.01 12.55
N CYS A 104 4.33 -4.65 12.94
CA CYS A 104 4.88 -5.82 12.27
C CYS A 104 4.28 -7.15 12.76
N SER A 105 3.45 -7.12 13.82
CA SER A 105 2.79 -8.32 14.36
C SER A 105 2.01 -9.07 13.29
N ASN A 106 2.16 -10.38 13.30
CA ASN A 106 1.34 -11.26 12.45
C ASN A 106 0.07 -11.75 13.15
N ALA A 107 -0.31 -11.22 14.32
CA ALA A 107 -1.54 -11.60 15.01
C ALA A 107 -2.78 -11.17 14.23
N GLY A 108 -2.82 -9.93 13.75
CA GLY A 108 -3.96 -9.35 13.05
C GLY A 108 -3.85 -9.34 11.52
N LYS A 109 -2.71 -9.72 10.93
CA LYS A 109 -2.51 -9.79 9.48
C LYS A 109 -1.71 -11.00 9.05
N ARG A 110 -1.77 -11.34 7.77
CA ARG A 110 -0.91 -12.33 7.11
C ARG A 110 -0.61 -11.90 5.69
N ILE A 111 0.64 -12.05 5.28
CA ILE A 111 1.04 -11.94 3.88
C ILE A 111 1.51 -13.32 3.44
N LEU A 112 0.89 -13.87 2.42
CA LEU A 112 1.21 -15.20 1.89
C LEU A 112 1.73 -15.08 0.47
N TYR A 113 2.83 -15.76 0.18
CA TYR A 113 3.39 -15.83 -1.16
C TYR A 113 3.44 -17.25 -1.67
N PHE A 114 2.85 -17.48 -2.83
CA PHE A 114 2.84 -18.76 -3.54
C PHE A 114 3.69 -18.63 -4.82
N PRO A 115 4.97 -19.02 -4.80
CA PRO A 115 5.88 -18.79 -5.94
C PRO A 115 5.49 -19.55 -7.19
N LYS A 116 4.73 -20.64 -7.05
CA LYS A 116 4.22 -21.47 -8.13
C LYS A 116 2.80 -21.91 -7.77
N PRO A 117 1.78 -21.09 -8.03
CA PRO A 117 0.42 -21.54 -7.83
C PRO A 117 0.16 -22.74 -8.72
N THR A 118 -0.21 -23.86 -8.10
CA THR A 118 -0.56 -25.11 -8.75
C THR A 118 -2.08 -25.29 -8.74
N ASP A 119 -2.57 -26.47 -9.08
CA ASP A 119 -3.98 -26.79 -8.87
C ASP A 119 -4.36 -26.52 -7.41
N GLY A 120 -5.32 -25.63 -7.21
CA GLY A 120 -5.86 -25.27 -5.91
C GLY A 120 -7.16 -25.99 -5.60
N LEU A 121 -7.74 -25.63 -4.47
CA LEU A 121 -9.11 -25.99 -4.13
C LEU A 121 -10.07 -25.40 -5.18
N SER A 122 -11.17 -26.10 -5.43
CA SER A 122 -12.28 -25.54 -6.22
C SER A 122 -12.98 -24.42 -5.47
N LEU A 123 -13.71 -23.59 -6.18
CA LEU A 123 -14.47 -22.49 -5.57
C LEU A 123 -15.44 -23.00 -4.49
N ASP A 124 -16.08 -24.13 -4.72
CA ASP A 124 -17.01 -24.71 -3.74
C ASP A 124 -16.29 -25.18 -2.46
N GLU A 125 -15.08 -25.75 -2.60
CA GLU A 125 -14.25 -26.13 -1.45
C GLU A 125 -13.75 -24.90 -0.68
N VAL A 126 -13.41 -23.82 -1.38
CA VAL A 126 -13.01 -22.54 -0.75
C VAL A 126 -14.20 -21.95 0.00
N LYS A 127 -15.39 -21.89 -0.60
CA LYS A 127 -16.62 -21.37 0.04
C LYS A 127 -16.97 -22.09 1.34
N LEU A 128 -16.70 -23.38 1.45
CA LEU A 128 -16.94 -24.16 2.68
C LEU A 128 -16.00 -23.79 3.82
N GLN A 129 -14.81 -23.23 3.53
CA GLN A 129 -13.78 -22.90 4.52
C GLN A 129 -13.69 -21.42 4.82
N TYR A 130 -14.12 -20.58 3.87
CA TYR A 130 -14.01 -19.13 3.92
C TYR A 130 -15.38 -18.52 4.23
N VAL A 131 -15.74 -18.56 5.53
CA VAL A 131 -17.00 -18.05 6.05
C VAL A 131 -16.66 -16.89 6.99
N LEU A 132 -16.92 -15.67 6.53
CA LEU A 132 -16.61 -14.42 7.22
C LEU A 132 -17.76 -13.99 8.14
N THR A 133 -17.45 -13.17 9.14
CA THR A 133 -18.43 -12.59 10.05
C THR A 133 -19.29 -11.51 9.39
N GLU A 134 -18.77 -10.88 8.32
CA GLU A 134 -19.39 -9.77 7.60
C GLU A 134 -19.50 -8.48 8.42
N GLU A 135 -18.82 -8.42 9.56
CA GLU A 135 -18.74 -7.25 10.43
C GLU A 135 -17.35 -6.62 10.35
N TYR A 136 -17.28 -5.29 10.48
CA TYR A 136 -15.99 -4.55 10.50
C TYR A 136 -15.01 -4.97 9.40
N THR A 137 -15.46 -4.87 8.15
CA THR A 137 -14.61 -5.13 6.98
C THR A 137 -14.41 -3.86 6.15
N PRO A 138 -13.22 -3.65 5.57
CA PRO A 138 -12.97 -2.45 4.76
C PRO A 138 -13.64 -2.51 3.39
N MET A 139 -14.30 -3.62 3.04
CA MET A 139 -15.02 -3.82 1.76
C MET A 139 -16.11 -4.88 1.91
N THR A 140 -17.06 -4.90 0.98
CA THR A 140 -18.15 -5.89 0.99
C THR A 140 -17.57 -7.30 0.88
N PRO A 141 -17.83 -8.17 1.88
CA PRO A 141 -17.38 -9.56 1.86
C PRO A 141 -17.80 -10.30 0.58
N TYR A 142 -16.91 -11.16 0.09
CA TYR A 142 -17.09 -11.98 -1.11
C TYR A 142 -17.24 -11.23 -2.44
N LYS A 143 -17.33 -9.89 -2.43
CA LYS A 143 -17.33 -9.09 -3.66
C LYS A 143 -15.93 -9.06 -4.25
N GLU A 144 -15.84 -9.37 -5.55
CA GLU A 144 -14.57 -9.34 -6.29
C GLU A 144 -14.45 -8.06 -7.09
N LEU A 145 -13.32 -7.37 -6.94
CA LEU A 145 -12.95 -6.24 -7.78
C LEU A 145 -11.75 -6.66 -8.63
N ALA A 146 -11.94 -6.65 -9.94
CA ALA A 146 -10.85 -6.87 -10.89
C ALA A 146 -9.89 -5.68 -10.90
N LEU A 147 -8.60 -5.96 -11.03
CA LEU A 147 -7.54 -4.98 -10.99
C LEU A 147 -6.95 -4.72 -12.37
N THR A 148 -6.71 -3.46 -12.69
CA THR A 148 -5.95 -3.01 -13.85
C THR A 148 -4.72 -2.25 -13.37
N PHE A 149 -3.56 -2.53 -13.97
CA PHE A 149 -2.28 -2.05 -13.51
C PHE A 149 -1.65 -1.12 -14.53
N THR A 150 -1.20 0.06 -14.10
CA THR A 150 -0.46 1.02 -14.93
C THR A 150 0.84 1.41 -14.23
N LYS A 151 1.97 1.24 -14.95
CA LYS A 151 3.28 1.61 -14.43
C LYS A 151 3.66 3.03 -14.82
N ARG A 152 4.22 3.78 -13.86
CA ARG A 152 4.85 5.08 -14.07
C ARG A 152 6.01 5.29 -13.11
N GLU A 153 6.70 6.39 -13.23
CA GLU A 153 7.67 6.89 -12.24
C GLU A 153 7.12 8.14 -11.59
N GLU A 154 7.36 8.32 -10.29
CA GLU A 154 6.82 9.40 -9.50
C GLU A 154 7.84 9.84 -8.45
N GLY A 155 7.92 11.16 -8.19
CA GLY A 155 8.73 11.72 -7.12
C GLY A 155 8.10 11.53 -5.75
N ILE A 156 8.81 11.99 -4.72
CA ILE A 156 8.39 11.86 -3.32
C ILE A 156 7.08 12.62 -3.04
N THR A 157 6.19 12.01 -2.25
CA THR A 157 4.95 12.63 -1.75
C THR A 157 5.22 13.43 -0.47
N LEU A 158 4.36 14.39 -0.15
CA LEU A 158 4.39 15.13 1.11
C LEU A 158 4.23 14.22 2.34
N SER A 159 3.58 13.07 2.16
CA SER A 159 3.25 12.14 3.23
C SER A 159 4.41 11.20 3.61
N ASP A 160 5.45 11.07 2.79
CA ASP A 160 6.59 10.20 3.12
C ASP A 160 7.44 10.78 4.24
N VAL A 161 7.79 9.96 5.21
CA VAL A 161 8.59 10.34 6.40
C VAL A 161 9.91 11.05 6.06
N ASN A 162 10.49 10.79 4.89
CA ASN A 162 11.73 11.40 4.45
C ASN A 162 11.53 12.71 3.68
N PHE A 163 10.29 13.15 3.44
CA PHE A 163 10.01 14.32 2.64
C PHE A 163 10.70 15.58 3.19
N ASP A 164 10.47 15.88 4.47
CA ASP A 164 11.05 17.08 5.10
C ASP A 164 12.58 17.12 4.94
N ARG A 165 13.25 16.02 5.18
CA ARG A 165 14.71 15.93 5.04
C ARG A 165 15.16 16.19 3.61
N PHE A 166 14.60 15.51 2.61
CA PHE A 166 15.00 15.72 1.21
C PHE A 166 14.70 17.14 0.73
N PHE A 167 13.55 17.67 1.12
CA PHE A 167 13.15 19.02 0.72
C PHE A 167 13.99 20.09 1.39
N THR A 168 14.19 20.02 2.71
CA THR A 168 14.97 21.02 3.45
C THR A 168 16.43 21.02 3.07
N ASP A 169 17.04 19.85 2.82
CA ASP A 169 18.40 19.75 2.33
C ASP A 169 18.53 20.48 0.99
N MET A 170 17.64 20.20 0.03
CA MET A 170 17.67 20.83 -1.29
C MET A 170 17.33 22.31 -1.25
N TRP A 171 16.38 22.73 -0.39
CA TRP A 171 16.07 24.13 -0.14
C TRP A 171 17.28 24.87 0.40
N ASN A 172 17.91 24.31 1.43
CA ASN A 172 19.06 24.88 2.10
C ASN A 172 20.32 24.92 1.23
N GLU A 173 20.46 24.05 0.25
CA GLU A 173 21.50 24.15 -0.77
C GLU A 173 21.23 25.27 -1.79
N THR A 174 19.94 25.51 -2.10
CA THR A 174 19.54 26.40 -3.20
C THR A 174 19.34 27.83 -2.74
N PHE A 175 18.77 28.06 -1.55
CA PHE A 175 18.40 29.38 -1.08
C PHE A 175 19.23 29.84 0.13
N SER A 176 19.33 31.17 0.33
CA SER A 176 20.05 31.75 1.46
C SER A 176 19.30 31.64 2.77
N ASP A 177 17.97 31.77 2.70
CA ASP A 177 17.09 31.70 3.87
C ASP A 177 16.85 30.22 4.19
N LYS A 178 17.48 29.78 5.31
CA LYS A 178 17.48 28.36 5.71
C LYS A 178 16.21 28.01 6.47
N ILE A 179 15.78 26.76 6.31
CA ILE A 179 14.62 26.17 7.00
C ILE A 179 15.04 24.86 7.67
N GLU A 180 14.35 24.46 8.72
CA GLU A 180 14.50 23.16 9.40
C GLU A 180 13.40 22.20 8.97
N THR A 181 12.22 22.70 8.63
CA THR A 181 11.03 21.95 8.22
C THR A 181 10.22 22.77 7.22
N ILE A 182 9.33 22.12 6.47
CA ILE A 182 8.40 22.84 5.57
C ILE A 182 7.48 23.82 6.32
N TRP A 183 7.28 23.61 7.62
CA TRP A 183 6.43 24.49 8.44
C TRP A 183 7.03 25.86 8.68
N ASP A 184 8.33 26.04 8.45
CA ASP A 184 9.01 27.33 8.49
C ASP A 184 8.66 28.22 7.28
N LEU A 185 8.07 27.62 6.24
CA LEU A 185 7.68 28.30 5.02
C LEU A 185 6.35 29.05 5.17
N PRO A 186 6.16 30.18 4.45
CA PRO A 186 4.86 30.81 4.34
C PRO A 186 3.77 29.86 3.86
N GLN A 187 2.52 30.08 4.30
CA GLN A 187 1.38 29.25 3.93
C GLN A 187 1.21 29.14 2.41
N GLU A 188 1.34 30.26 1.67
CA GLU A 188 1.24 30.29 0.21
C GLU A 188 2.27 29.37 -0.46
N THR A 189 3.48 29.28 0.10
CA THR A 189 4.52 28.37 -0.42
C THR A 189 4.16 26.92 -0.15
N ARG A 190 3.63 26.60 1.02
CA ARG A 190 3.18 25.22 1.35
C ARG A 190 2.00 24.77 0.50
N GLU A 191 1.05 25.67 0.23
CA GLU A 191 -0.07 25.40 -0.69
C GLU A 191 0.45 25.11 -2.11
N LEU A 192 1.41 25.92 -2.59
CA LEU A 192 2.05 25.69 -3.89
C LEU A 192 2.80 24.34 -3.94
N LEU A 193 3.45 23.93 -2.84
CA LEU A 193 4.08 22.60 -2.76
C LEU A 193 3.05 21.49 -2.88
N GLY A 194 1.88 21.62 -2.22
CA GLY A 194 0.77 20.67 -2.34
C GLY A 194 0.23 20.54 -3.77
N GLU A 195 0.25 21.63 -4.56
CA GLU A 195 -0.18 21.60 -5.97
C GLU A 195 0.88 20.99 -6.91
N LEU A 196 2.16 21.06 -6.55
CA LEU A 196 3.27 20.65 -7.41
C LEU A 196 3.78 19.24 -7.17
N LEU A 197 3.54 18.69 -5.98
CA LEU A 197 4.00 17.36 -5.58
C LEU A 197 2.94 16.31 -5.85
N PRO A 198 3.35 15.04 -6.04
CA PRO A 198 2.38 13.96 -6.15
C PRO A 198 1.54 13.82 -4.88
N GLU A 199 0.23 13.68 -5.02
CA GLU A 199 -0.66 13.46 -3.88
C GLU A 199 -0.52 12.05 -3.31
N GLY A 200 -0.47 11.06 -4.17
CA GLY A 200 -0.31 9.67 -3.79
C GLY A 200 -1.58 8.95 -3.33
N ALA A 201 -2.73 9.63 -3.24
CA ALA A 201 -4.01 9.08 -2.80
C ALA A 201 -4.65 8.21 -3.89
N GLU A 202 -4.24 6.95 -3.96
CA GLU A 202 -4.75 5.93 -4.89
C GLU A 202 -4.31 4.53 -4.45
N HIS A 203 -4.89 3.48 -5.00
CA HIS A 203 -4.34 2.14 -4.83
C HIS A 203 -3.04 2.01 -5.61
N ARG A 204 -1.97 1.50 -4.97
CA ARG A 204 -0.66 1.41 -5.61
C ARG A 204 0.28 0.35 -5.02
N ILE A 205 1.26 -0.01 -5.80
CA ILE A 205 2.41 -0.82 -5.43
C ILE A 205 3.66 0.00 -5.72
N GLY A 206 4.59 0.07 -4.77
CA GLY A 206 5.81 0.88 -4.91
C GLY A 206 5.56 2.38 -4.82
N GLY A 207 6.55 3.18 -5.26
CA GLY A 207 6.50 4.63 -5.12
C GLY A 207 6.61 5.08 -3.66
N TYR A 208 5.93 6.17 -3.36
CA TYR A 208 5.84 6.77 -2.03
C TYR A 208 4.41 6.68 -1.50
N PRO A 209 4.22 6.57 -0.18
CA PRO A 209 2.90 6.40 0.41
C PRO A 209 2.10 7.70 0.45
N TYR A 210 0.80 7.51 0.67
CA TYR A 210 -0.12 8.51 1.16
C TYR A 210 -0.67 8.08 2.53
N PHE A 211 -0.92 9.06 3.40
CA PHE A 211 -1.57 8.88 4.69
C PHE A 211 -2.58 10.00 4.90
N THR A 212 -3.68 9.71 5.59
CA THR A 212 -4.65 10.74 5.99
C THR A 212 -4.18 11.50 7.23
N GLN A 213 -3.33 10.87 8.06
CA GLN A 213 -2.75 11.49 9.25
C GLN A 213 -1.24 11.71 9.08
N GLN A 214 -0.44 10.68 9.33
CA GLN A 214 1.03 10.78 9.22
C GLN A 214 1.66 9.41 8.97
N ASP A 215 2.85 9.42 8.40
CA ASP A 215 3.66 8.22 8.24
C ASP A 215 4.08 7.67 9.61
N PRO A 216 3.75 6.43 9.95
CA PRO A 216 4.12 5.84 11.23
C PRO A 216 5.59 5.38 11.29
N ARG A 217 6.31 5.45 10.17
CA ARG A 217 7.73 5.05 10.11
C ARG A 217 8.62 6.15 10.65
N GLU A 218 9.78 5.79 11.15
CA GLU A 218 10.89 6.70 11.45
C GLU A 218 11.76 6.86 10.19
N GLU A 219 12.54 7.96 10.10
CA GLU A 219 13.38 8.24 8.92
C GLU A 219 14.40 7.15 8.59
N ASP A 220 14.88 6.42 9.59
CA ASP A 220 15.82 5.30 9.45
C ASP A 220 15.14 3.92 9.43
N SER A 221 13.82 3.89 9.28
CA SER A 221 13.04 2.67 9.21
C SER A 221 13.55 1.73 8.11
N PRO A 222 13.72 0.44 8.40
CA PRO A 222 14.11 -0.55 7.39
C PRO A 222 12.98 -0.87 6.39
N PHE A 223 11.75 -0.45 6.67
CA PHE A 223 10.56 -0.69 5.83
C PHE A 223 10.45 0.37 4.74
N THR A 224 11.34 0.30 3.74
CA THR A 224 11.51 1.33 2.70
C THR A 224 10.66 1.13 1.46
N GLU A 225 10.14 -0.08 1.25
CA GLU A 225 9.37 -0.42 0.07
C GLU A 225 7.87 -0.48 0.38
N LEU A 226 7.07 0.30 -0.33
CA LEU A 226 5.61 0.23 -0.27
C LEU A 226 5.17 -1.03 -1.03
N LEU A 227 4.80 -2.07 -0.28
CA LEU A 227 4.38 -3.34 -0.85
C LEU A 227 2.97 -3.24 -1.44
N LEU A 228 2.05 -2.60 -0.73
CA LEU A 228 0.70 -2.31 -1.22
C LEU A 228 0.13 -1.13 -0.45
N GLN A 229 -0.51 -0.22 -1.15
CA GLN A 229 -1.43 0.78 -0.61
C GLN A 229 -2.83 0.51 -1.15
N MET A 230 -3.80 0.48 -0.24
CA MET A 230 -5.22 0.40 -0.58
C MET A 230 -5.92 1.64 -0.05
N ASP A 231 -6.37 2.49 -0.93
CA ASP A 231 -7.12 3.70 -0.57
C ASP A 231 -8.62 3.42 -0.43
N SER A 232 -9.36 4.31 0.22
CA SER A 232 -10.81 4.29 0.17
C SER A 232 -11.27 4.91 -1.14
N ASP A 233 -12.20 4.26 -1.85
CA ASP A 233 -12.77 4.76 -3.10
C ASP A 233 -14.19 5.32 -2.93
N GLY A 234 -14.75 5.20 -1.72
CA GLY A 234 -16.09 5.66 -1.38
C GLY A 234 -17.24 4.77 -1.86
N ASP A 235 -16.97 3.84 -2.79
CA ASP A 235 -17.98 2.96 -3.38
C ASP A 235 -17.83 1.51 -2.91
N HIS A 236 -16.63 0.97 -2.89
CA HIS A 236 -16.36 -0.45 -2.65
C HIS A 236 -15.40 -0.70 -1.49
N ILE A 237 -14.50 0.24 -1.24
CA ILE A 237 -13.45 0.14 -0.23
C ILE A 237 -13.53 1.34 0.70
N MET A 238 -13.58 1.06 2.00
CA MET A 238 -13.70 2.09 3.02
C MET A 238 -12.86 1.71 4.26
N TRP A 239 -11.72 2.34 4.42
CA TRP A 239 -10.90 2.24 5.61
C TRP A 239 -11.34 3.30 6.62
N GLY A 240 -12.11 2.88 7.64
CA GLY A 240 -12.69 3.83 8.59
C GLY A 240 -13.57 4.88 7.91
N THR A 241 -13.15 6.15 7.95
CA THR A 241 -13.83 7.28 7.29
C THR A 241 -12.93 7.86 6.22
N MET A 242 -12.94 7.28 5.02
CA MET A 242 -12.10 7.70 3.88
C MET A 242 -10.59 7.62 4.16
N GLY A 243 -10.17 6.56 4.87
CA GLY A 243 -8.79 6.32 5.21
C GLY A 243 -8.03 5.50 4.15
N VAL A 244 -6.80 5.14 4.48
CA VAL A 244 -5.90 4.38 3.61
C VAL A 244 -5.15 3.31 4.40
N ALA A 245 -4.94 2.15 3.80
CA ALA A 245 -4.12 1.09 4.37
C ALA A 245 -2.82 0.93 3.59
N ASN A 246 -1.72 0.79 4.32
CA ASN A 246 -0.37 0.68 3.80
C ASN A 246 0.34 -0.56 4.35
N PHE A 247 1.00 -1.30 3.46
CA PHE A 247 1.86 -2.43 3.79
C PHE A 247 3.28 -2.11 3.32
N PHE A 248 4.25 -2.11 4.23
CA PHE A 248 5.65 -1.84 3.90
C PHE A 248 6.53 -3.04 4.22
N ILE A 249 7.58 -3.20 3.43
CA ILE A 249 8.53 -4.28 3.58
C ILE A 249 9.97 -3.76 3.48
N ASN A 250 10.89 -4.46 4.12
CA ASN A 250 12.31 -4.25 3.91
C ASN A 250 12.69 -4.66 2.48
N LYS A 251 13.48 -3.85 1.81
CA LYS A 251 13.94 -4.11 0.43
C LYS A 251 14.62 -5.47 0.27
N LYS A 252 15.44 -5.88 1.24
CA LYS A 252 16.15 -7.16 1.19
C LYS A 252 15.19 -8.34 1.34
N ASP A 253 14.17 -8.21 2.20
CA ASP A 253 13.18 -9.25 2.39
C ASP A 253 12.31 -9.40 1.16
N LEU A 254 11.90 -8.29 0.53
CA LEU A 254 11.18 -8.32 -0.74
C LEU A 254 11.98 -9.02 -1.83
N GLN A 255 13.28 -8.71 -1.98
CA GLN A 255 14.18 -9.36 -2.95
C GLN A 255 14.33 -10.86 -2.71
N ASN A 256 14.24 -11.31 -1.46
CA ASN A 256 14.31 -12.71 -1.07
C ASN A 256 12.94 -13.40 -1.05
N CYS A 257 11.87 -12.71 -1.41
CA CYS A 257 10.48 -13.18 -1.28
C CYS A 257 10.16 -13.66 0.14
N ASN A 258 10.72 -12.98 1.14
CA ASN A 258 10.44 -13.20 2.56
C ASN A 258 9.41 -12.19 3.04
N PHE A 259 8.17 -12.61 3.22
CA PHE A 259 7.05 -11.76 3.62
C PHE A 259 6.64 -11.97 5.09
N GLU A 260 7.53 -12.51 5.93
CA GLU A 260 7.23 -12.75 7.34
C GLU A 260 7.15 -11.46 8.15
N GLU A 261 7.98 -10.47 7.82
CA GLU A 261 8.01 -9.19 8.52
C GLU A 261 7.57 -8.05 7.58
N VAL A 262 6.31 -7.65 7.71
CA VAL A 262 5.69 -6.57 6.95
C VAL A 262 5.10 -5.59 7.96
N LEU A 263 5.43 -4.31 7.86
CA LEU A 263 4.80 -3.26 8.62
C LEU A 263 3.44 -2.97 7.98
N TYR A 264 2.38 -3.02 8.77
CA TYR A 264 1.02 -2.70 8.35
C TYR A 264 0.49 -1.52 9.16
N ASN A 265 -0.09 -0.57 8.48
CA ASN A 265 -0.78 0.55 9.09
C ASN A 265 -2.01 0.90 8.25
N TRP A 266 -3.05 1.37 8.90
CA TRP A 266 -4.12 2.13 8.27
C TRP A 266 -4.49 3.31 9.13
N ASP A 267 -4.95 4.39 8.51
CA ASP A 267 -5.38 5.61 9.18
C ASP A 267 -6.58 6.25 8.45
N CYS A 268 -7.35 7.09 9.14
CA CYS A 268 -8.49 7.82 8.58
C CYS A 268 -8.74 9.14 9.34
#